data_52b7f7881c1924eb22c725fa14dd76cd
#
_entry.id   52b7f7881c1924eb22c725fa14dd76cd
#
_cell.length_a   1.000
_cell.length_b   1.000
_cell.length_c   1.000
_cell.angle_alpha   90.00
_cell.angle_beta   90.00
_cell.angle_gamma   90.00
#
_symmetry.space_group_name_H-M   'P 1'
#
loop_
_entity.id
_entity.type
_entity.pdbx_description
1 polymer ?
#
loop_
_entity_poly.entity_id
_entity_poly.type
_entity_poly.pdbx_seq_one_letter_code
_entity_poly.pdbx_strand_id
1 'polypeptide(L)'
;MDAYKSYLVGLQGKEDQFSSTSLLEIMDSFSELLYTHLTEELDAIVNLSRFSTPEKPIDIVAIALKVGKQTVTLDFALNTLPCFMLNMETVEFEDGMWGGFPPINAPVRFILMRVLPLWHRSVWRFASCGGNRARKQLAA
;
A
#
# COMPACT_ATOMS: atom_id res chain seq x y z
N MET A 1 -13.53 -1.75 -10.86
CA MET A 1 -12.41 -0.78 -10.70
C MET A 1 -12.46 0.36 -11.69
N ASP A 2 -12.93 0.17 -12.93
CA ASP A 2 -13.01 1.26 -13.92
C ASP A 2 -13.94 2.40 -13.52
N ALA A 3 -15.08 2.09 -12.89
CA ALA A 3 -16.01 3.10 -12.37
C ALA A 3 -15.35 4.02 -11.32
N TYR A 4 -14.56 3.45 -10.41
CA TYR A 4 -13.81 4.21 -9.40
C TYR A 4 -12.80 5.16 -10.05
N LYS A 5 -12.00 4.64 -11.00
CA LYS A 5 -11.04 5.45 -11.75
C LYS A 5 -11.73 6.56 -12.54
N SER A 6 -12.81 6.24 -13.24
CA SER A 6 -13.58 7.22 -14.03
C SER A 6 -14.17 8.31 -13.17
N TYR A 7 -14.69 7.96 -11.99
CA TYR A 7 -15.22 8.93 -11.04
C TYR A 7 -14.12 9.91 -10.58
N LEU A 8 -12.96 9.41 -10.16
CA LEU A 8 -11.86 10.27 -9.70
C LEU A 8 -11.30 11.17 -10.82
N VAL A 9 -11.14 10.61 -12.04
CA VAL A 9 -10.68 11.39 -13.19
C VAL A 9 -11.69 12.46 -13.56
N GLY A 10 -13.00 12.17 -13.47
CA GLY A 10 -14.07 13.12 -13.74
C GLY A 10 -14.15 14.30 -12.77
N LEU A 11 -13.56 14.17 -11.59
CA LEU A 11 -13.48 15.21 -10.57
C LEU A 11 -12.31 16.19 -10.75
N GLN A 12 -11.35 15.89 -11.63
CA GLN A 12 -10.20 16.77 -11.83
C GLN A 12 -10.64 18.16 -12.30
N GLY A 13 -10.33 19.17 -11.49
CA GLY A 13 -10.78 20.56 -11.74
C GLY A 13 -12.27 20.80 -11.46
N LYS A 14 -12.94 19.87 -10.79
CA LYS A 14 -14.36 19.94 -10.39
C LYS A 14 -14.54 19.37 -8.97
N GLU A 15 -13.67 19.75 -8.07
CA GLU A 15 -13.63 19.22 -6.71
C GLU A 15 -14.89 19.53 -5.91
N ASP A 16 -15.62 20.61 -6.29
CA ASP A 16 -16.92 21.00 -5.78
C ASP A 16 -18.03 19.98 -6.08
N GLN A 17 -17.84 19.13 -7.10
CA GLN A 17 -18.78 18.06 -7.47
C GLN A 17 -18.49 16.74 -6.72
N PHE A 18 -17.54 16.72 -5.81
CA PHE A 18 -17.25 15.52 -5.01
C PHE A 18 -18.45 15.12 -4.15
N SER A 19 -18.83 13.85 -4.25
CA SER A 19 -19.86 13.22 -3.43
C SER A 19 -19.30 12.01 -2.72
N SER A 20 -19.24 12.07 -1.39
CA SER A 20 -18.83 10.92 -0.57
C SER A 20 -19.78 9.74 -0.74
N THR A 21 -21.08 9.99 -0.88
CA THR A 21 -22.09 8.95 -1.11
C THR A 21 -21.80 8.19 -2.40
N SER A 22 -21.60 8.93 -3.51
CA SER A 22 -21.28 8.30 -4.81
C SER A 22 -19.98 7.54 -4.79
N LEU A 23 -18.97 8.05 -4.08
CA LEU A 23 -17.71 7.35 -3.89
C LEU A 23 -17.89 6.04 -3.13
N LEU A 24 -18.63 6.06 -2.02
CA LEU A 24 -18.90 4.88 -1.20
C LEU A 24 -19.70 3.83 -1.98
N GLU A 25 -20.74 4.23 -2.71
CA GLU A 25 -21.51 3.32 -3.57
C GLU A 25 -20.61 2.60 -4.60
N ILE A 26 -19.69 3.34 -5.23
CA ILE A 26 -18.73 2.75 -6.16
C ILE A 26 -17.79 1.78 -5.44
N MET A 27 -17.28 2.13 -4.26
CA MET A 27 -16.40 1.26 -3.48
C MET A 27 -17.14 0.00 -3.02
N ASP A 28 -18.37 0.13 -2.54
CA ASP A 28 -19.20 -0.99 -2.09
C ASP A 28 -19.49 -1.97 -3.24
N SER A 29 -19.61 -1.46 -4.47
CA SER A 29 -19.89 -2.31 -5.64
C SER A 29 -18.80 -3.36 -5.94
N PHE A 30 -17.58 -3.18 -5.44
CA PHE A 30 -16.48 -4.13 -5.66
C PHE A 30 -15.77 -4.59 -4.37
N SER A 31 -16.17 -4.09 -3.21
CA SER A 31 -15.52 -4.36 -1.92
C SER A 31 -15.48 -5.84 -1.57
N GLU A 32 -16.62 -6.53 -1.72
CA GLU A 32 -16.72 -7.96 -1.42
C GLU A 32 -15.85 -8.81 -2.37
N LEU A 33 -15.89 -8.49 -3.66
CA LEU A 33 -15.06 -9.17 -4.65
C LEU A 33 -13.57 -8.95 -4.38
N LEU A 34 -13.18 -7.73 -4.04
CA LEU A 34 -11.81 -7.40 -3.70
C LEU A 34 -11.36 -8.13 -2.42
N TYR A 35 -12.20 -8.15 -1.39
CA TYR A 35 -11.91 -8.85 -0.14
C TYR A 35 -11.71 -10.36 -0.38
N THR A 36 -12.62 -10.98 -1.12
CA THR A 36 -12.54 -12.40 -1.47
C THR A 36 -11.24 -12.68 -2.24
N HIS A 37 -10.94 -11.89 -3.27
CA HIS A 37 -9.73 -12.04 -4.05
C HIS A 37 -8.45 -11.95 -3.20
N LEU A 38 -8.35 -10.93 -2.34
CA LEU A 38 -7.18 -10.76 -1.47
C LEU A 38 -7.03 -11.90 -0.46
N THR A 39 -8.14 -12.46 0.03
CA THR A 39 -8.12 -13.58 0.95
C THR A 39 -7.68 -14.88 0.24
N GLU A 40 -8.21 -15.15 -0.93
CA GLU A 40 -7.85 -16.33 -1.72
C GLU A 40 -6.40 -16.27 -2.23
N GLU A 41 -5.89 -15.06 -2.52
CA GLU A 41 -4.51 -14.85 -2.94
C GLU A 41 -3.51 -15.29 -1.86
N LEU A 42 -3.79 -15.03 -0.59
CA LEU A 42 -2.95 -15.48 0.52
C LEU A 42 -2.82 -17.00 0.54
N ASP A 43 -3.93 -17.73 0.44
CA ASP A 43 -3.94 -19.18 0.41
C ASP A 43 -3.22 -19.74 -0.83
N ALA A 44 -3.39 -19.09 -1.98
CA ALA A 44 -2.70 -19.47 -3.19
C ALA A 44 -1.17 -19.31 -3.05
N ILE A 45 -0.70 -18.21 -2.46
CA ILE A 45 0.72 -17.96 -2.20
C ILE A 45 1.30 -18.98 -1.22
N VAL A 46 0.62 -19.24 -0.11
CA VAL A 46 1.05 -20.25 0.88
C VAL A 46 1.13 -21.63 0.25
N ASN A 47 0.16 -21.98 -0.58
CA ASN A 47 0.10 -23.24 -1.27
C ASN A 47 1.22 -23.45 -2.32
N LEU A 48 1.91 -22.39 -2.75
CA LEU A 48 3.08 -22.53 -3.62
C LEU A 48 4.23 -23.30 -2.94
N SER A 49 4.26 -23.32 -1.62
CA SER A 49 5.27 -24.07 -0.86
C SER A 49 5.31 -25.57 -1.21
N ARG A 50 4.17 -26.16 -1.58
CA ARG A 50 4.05 -27.58 -1.99
C ARG A 50 4.81 -27.91 -3.28
N PHE A 51 5.09 -26.91 -4.11
CA PHE A 51 5.85 -27.05 -5.35
C PHE A 51 7.34 -26.73 -5.19
N SER A 52 7.74 -26.30 -3.99
CA SER A 52 9.12 -26.01 -3.67
C SER A 52 9.87 -27.30 -3.29
N THR A 53 10.99 -27.56 -3.93
CA THR A 53 11.86 -28.70 -3.61
C THR A 53 13.26 -28.20 -3.22
N PRO A 54 14.08 -29.02 -2.52
CA PRO A 54 15.45 -28.62 -2.20
C PRO A 54 16.28 -28.27 -3.45
N GLU A 55 16.05 -28.96 -4.57
CA GLU A 55 16.74 -28.75 -5.84
C GLU A 55 16.20 -27.53 -6.60
N LYS A 56 14.94 -27.16 -6.36
CA LYS A 56 14.26 -26.04 -7.03
C LYS A 56 13.38 -25.28 -6.04
N PRO A 57 13.99 -24.52 -5.13
CA PRO A 57 13.26 -23.76 -4.14
C PRO A 57 12.48 -22.61 -4.79
N ILE A 58 11.24 -22.38 -4.33
CA ILE A 58 10.45 -21.22 -4.69
C ILE A 58 10.66 -20.17 -3.60
N ASP A 59 11.50 -19.19 -3.89
CA ASP A 59 11.72 -18.02 -3.02
C ASP A 59 10.79 -16.87 -3.44
N ILE A 60 9.61 -16.79 -2.82
CA ILE A 60 8.59 -15.78 -3.10
C ILE A 60 9.13 -14.38 -2.79
N VAL A 61 9.94 -14.23 -1.74
CA VAL A 61 10.52 -12.93 -1.36
C VAL A 61 11.50 -12.46 -2.43
N ALA A 62 12.36 -13.34 -2.92
CA ALA A 62 13.28 -13.01 -4.01
C ALA A 62 12.54 -12.65 -5.30
N ILE A 63 11.47 -13.36 -5.62
CA ILE A 63 10.61 -13.04 -6.78
C ILE A 63 9.99 -11.66 -6.62
N ALA A 64 9.36 -11.38 -5.47
CA ALA A 64 8.74 -10.09 -5.18
C ALA A 64 9.75 -8.93 -5.24
N LEU A 65 10.95 -9.11 -4.68
CA LEU A 65 12.02 -8.11 -4.75
C LEU A 65 12.51 -7.86 -6.18
N LYS A 66 12.60 -8.93 -7.00
CA LYS A 66 13.00 -8.81 -8.40
C LYS A 66 11.97 -8.02 -9.20
N VAL A 67 10.69 -8.35 -9.05
CA VAL A 67 9.58 -7.63 -9.70
C VAL A 67 9.53 -6.19 -9.21
N GLY A 68 9.60 -5.97 -7.89
CA GLY A 68 9.60 -4.63 -7.30
C GLY A 68 10.69 -3.72 -7.87
N LYS A 69 11.92 -4.24 -8.04
CA LYS A 69 13.02 -3.47 -8.65
C LYS A 69 12.76 -3.07 -10.10
N GLN A 70 11.98 -3.85 -10.83
CA GLN A 70 11.65 -3.57 -12.23
C GLN A 70 10.49 -2.58 -12.38
N THR A 71 9.60 -2.51 -11.38
CA THR A 71 8.37 -1.71 -11.41
C THR A 71 8.49 -0.37 -10.68
N VAL A 72 9.46 -0.21 -9.78
CA VAL A 72 9.66 1.04 -9.04
C VAL A 72 10.24 2.11 -9.96
N THR A 73 9.38 3.00 -10.43
CA THR A 73 9.77 4.24 -11.11
C THR A 73 9.98 5.36 -10.09
N LEU A 74 10.59 6.48 -10.53
CA LEU A 74 10.74 7.66 -9.69
C LEU A 74 9.38 8.21 -9.24
N ASP A 75 8.40 8.25 -10.13
CA ASP A 75 7.04 8.67 -9.82
C ASP A 75 6.39 7.77 -8.75
N PHE A 76 6.49 6.46 -8.92
CA PHE A 76 6.02 5.51 -7.91
C PHE A 76 6.72 5.74 -6.55
N ALA A 77 8.03 5.94 -6.55
CA ALA A 77 8.80 6.14 -5.33
C ALA A 77 8.42 7.45 -4.60
N LEU A 78 8.07 8.51 -5.33
CA LEU A 78 7.72 9.80 -4.75
C LEU A 78 6.25 9.89 -4.32
N ASN A 79 5.32 9.30 -5.07
CA ASN A 79 3.89 9.50 -4.90
C ASN A 79 3.15 8.29 -4.31
N THR A 80 3.57 7.07 -4.63
CA THR A 80 2.86 5.85 -4.21
C THR A 80 3.52 5.18 -3.01
N LEU A 81 4.84 5.04 -3.03
CA LEU A 81 5.55 4.32 -1.99
C LEU A 81 5.41 4.96 -0.59
N PRO A 82 5.42 6.31 -0.41
CA PRO A 82 5.12 6.92 0.88
C PRO A 82 3.70 6.61 1.37
N CYS A 83 2.71 6.60 0.47
CA CYS A 83 1.35 6.20 0.83
C CYS A 83 1.32 4.77 1.39
N PHE A 84 1.95 3.85 0.69
CA PHE A 84 2.08 2.47 1.15
C PHE A 84 2.75 2.39 2.53
N MET A 85 3.91 3.04 2.69
CA MET A 85 4.69 3.02 3.93
C MET A 85 3.96 3.64 5.13
N LEU A 86 3.16 4.69 4.92
CA LEU A 86 2.42 5.38 5.98
C LEU A 86 1.07 4.72 6.33
N ASN A 87 0.64 3.73 5.54
CA ASN A 87 -0.57 2.96 5.79
C ASN A 87 -0.29 1.49 6.11
N MET A 88 0.98 1.13 6.29
CA MET A 88 1.37 -0.19 6.80
C MET A 88 1.00 -0.36 8.27
N GLU A 89 1.04 -1.60 8.73
CA GLU A 89 0.88 -1.91 10.15
C GLU A 89 1.92 -1.22 11.04
N THR A 90 1.58 -1.08 12.32
CA THR A 90 2.49 -0.50 13.31
C THR A 90 3.74 -1.37 13.50
N VAL A 91 4.78 -0.80 14.11
CA VAL A 91 6.01 -1.56 14.40
C VAL A 91 5.80 -2.71 15.39
N GLU A 92 4.69 -2.68 16.14
CA GLU A 92 4.34 -3.68 17.16
C GLU A 92 3.49 -4.83 16.59
N PHE A 93 3.04 -4.71 15.34
CA PHE A 93 2.23 -5.74 14.70
C PHE A 93 2.99 -7.07 14.66
N GLU A 94 2.32 -8.16 15.06
CA GLU A 94 2.90 -9.51 15.19
C GLU A 94 4.23 -9.51 15.95
N ASP A 95 4.23 -8.91 17.12
CA ASP A 95 5.41 -8.82 18.01
C ASP A 95 6.64 -8.17 17.35
N GLY A 96 6.40 -7.31 16.35
CA GLY A 96 7.46 -6.57 15.66
C GLY A 96 8.17 -7.36 14.56
N MET A 97 7.71 -8.55 14.20
CA MET A 97 8.30 -9.39 13.15
C MET A 97 8.50 -8.62 11.84
N TRP A 98 7.56 -7.75 11.49
CA TRP A 98 7.56 -6.95 10.26
C TRP A 98 8.18 -5.56 10.43
N GLY A 99 8.81 -5.28 11.56
CA GLY A 99 9.42 -3.96 11.83
C GLY A 99 10.44 -3.53 10.78
N GLY A 100 11.17 -4.48 10.19
CA GLY A 100 12.15 -4.26 9.12
C GLY A 100 11.57 -4.22 7.70
N PHE A 101 10.30 -4.53 7.51
CA PHE A 101 9.68 -4.56 6.19
C PHE A 101 9.23 -3.16 5.73
N PRO A 102 9.31 -2.83 4.43
CA PRO A 102 10.06 -3.51 3.38
C PRO A 102 11.57 -3.45 3.59
N PRO A 103 12.37 -4.37 3.03
CA PRO A 103 13.82 -4.46 3.25
C PRO A 103 14.58 -3.36 2.48
N ILE A 104 14.39 -2.13 2.89
CA ILE A 104 15.08 -0.94 2.38
C ILE A 104 16.05 -0.41 3.42
N ASN A 105 17.14 0.21 2.96
CA ASN A 105 18.13 0.76 3.86
C ASN A 105 17.61 1.95 4.68
N ALA A 106 18.21 2.20 5.84
CA ALA A 106 17.75 3.22 6.78
C ALA A 106 17.70 4.64 6.18
N PRO A 107 18.67 5.12 5.39
CA PRO A 107 18.57 6.44 4.75
C PRO A 107 17.36 6.57 3.82
N VAL A 108 17.09 5.57 2.97
CA VAL A 108 15.93 5.59 2.07
C VAL A 108 14.64 5.53 2.87
N ARG A 109 14.57 4.69 3.89
CA ARG A 109 13.41 4.63 4.80
C ARG A 109 13.16 6.00 5.46
N PHE A 110 14.20 6.65 5.94
CA PHE A 110 14.09 7.99 6.53
C PHE A 110 13.51 9.00 5.54
N ILE A 111 14.01 9.03 4.32
CA ILE A 111 13.51 9.92 3.26
C ILE A 111 12.03 9.65 2.99
N LEU A 112 11.65 8.39 2.75
CA LEU A 112 10.28 8.00 2.43
C LEU A 112 9.29 8.33 3.54
N MET A 113 9.69 8.19 4.80
CA MET A 113 8.77 8.34 5.94
C MET A 113 8.82 9.69 6.62
N ARG A 114 9.87 10.47 6.43
CA ARG A 114 10.08 11.76 7.14
C ARG A 114 10.21 12.95 6.21
N VAL A 115 10.85 12.78 5.05
CA VAL A 115 11.12 13.89 4.12
C VAL A 115 10.01 14.01 3.08
N LEU A 116 9.69 12.94 2.37
CA LEU A 116 8.67 12.99 1.32
C LEU A 116 7.26 13.36 1.83
N PRO A 117 6.83 12.93 3.01
CA PRO A 117 5.53 13.39 3.54
C PRO A 117 5.44 14.90 3.81
N LEU A 118 6.57 15.60 3.86
CA LEU A 118 6.54 17.07 3.96
C LEU A 118 6.11 17.73 2.65
N TRP A 119 6.39 17.10 1.51
CA TRP A 119 6.05 17.62 0.19
C TRP A 119 4.54 17.71 -0.06
N HIS A 120 3.79 16.68 0.31
CA HIS A 120 2.33 16.62 0.12
C HIS A 120 1.60 16.51 1.47
N ARG A 121 1.89 17.41 2.38
CA ARG A 121 1.40 17.37 3.76
C ARG A 121 -0.13 17.26 3.88
N SER A 122 -0.85 17.91 2.97
CA SER A 122 -2.32 17.85 2.92
C SER A 122 -2.86 16.46 2.61
N VAL A 123 -2.13 15.68 1.80
CA VAL A 123 -2.49 14.31 1.43
C VAL A 123 -2.15 13.35 2.58
N TRP A 124 -0.94 13.44 3.11
CA TRP A 124 -0.45 12.52 4.14
C TRP A 124 -1.10 12.69 5.51
N ARG A 125 -1.86 13.76 5.72
CA ARG A 125 -2.65 13.90 6.96
C ARG A 125 -3.67 12.78 7.13
N PHE A 126 -4.15 12.18 6.06
CA PHE A 126 -5.11 11.07 6.04
C PHE A 126 -4.45 9.68 6.17
N ALA A 127 -3.12 9.60 6.18
CA ALA A 127 -2.43 8.34 6.40
C ALA A 127 -2.69 7.81 7.82
N SER A 128 -2.84 6.50 7.96
CA SER A 128 -3.17 5.83 9.23
C SER A 128 -2.05 5.89 10.26
N CYS A 129 -0.79 6.01 9.80
CA CYS A 129 0.38 6.10 10.65
C CYS A 129 1.18 7.37 10.42
N GLY A 130 1.91 7.80 11.45
CA GLY A 130 2.96 8.80 11.32
C GLY A 130 4.25 8.22 10.73
N GLY A 131 5.24 9.08 10.45
CA GLY A 131 6.55 8.65 9.95
C GLY A 131 7.36 7.78 10.93
N ASN A 132 6.90 7.63 12.17
CA ASN A 132 7.42 6.69 13.17
C ASN A 132 6.61 5.37 13.20
N ARG A 133 5.67 5.18 12.28
CA ARG A 133 4.72 4.06 12.21
C ARG A 133 3.81 3.91 13.45
N ALA A 134 3.70 4.95 14.27
CA ALA A 134 2.68 5.00 15.31
C ALA A 134 1.33 5.40 14.67
N ARG A 135 0.24 4.80 15.13
CA ARG A 135 -1.11 5.14 14.68
C ARG A 135 -1.41 6.61 14.96
N LYS A 136 -2.04 7.24 14.01
CA LYS A 136 -2.59 8.59 14.14
C LYS A 136 -4.09 8.52 14.40
N GLN A 137 -4.61 9.49 15.16
CA GLN A 137 -6.04 9.76 15.08
C GLN A 137 -6.32 10.39 13.71
N LEU A 138 -7.26 9.83 12.97
CA LEU A 138 -7.70 10.43 11.71
C LEU A 138 -8.25 11.82 12.01
N ALA A 139 -7.81 12.81 11.23
CA ALA A 139 -8.40 14.13 11.28
C ALA A 139 -9.86 14.02 10.81
N ALA A 140 -10.78 14.40 11.68
CA ALA A 140 -12.18 14.56 11.34
C ALA A 140 -12.36 15.80 10.45
#